data_18f47b2eeb7696390465acea948e1242
#
_entry.id   18f47b2eeb7696390465acea948e1242
#
_cell.length_a   1.000
_cell.length_b   1.000
_cell.length_c   1.000
_cell.angle_alpha   90.00
_cell.angle_beta   90.00
_cell.angle_gamma   90.00
#
_symmetry.space_group_name_H-M   'P 1'
#
loop_
_entity.id
_entity.type
_entity.pdbx_description
1 polymer ?
#
loop_
_entity_poly.entity_id
_entity_poly.type
_entity_poly.pdbx_seq_one_letter_code
_entity_poly.pdbx_strand_id
1 'polypeptide(L)'
;MLNKYRKSLNKFNGTTTMKYSGNKIIDFIKKLISFVKKPIAIMNHLISYGTGMIILIVIVLFIGVFSALSDDSSVNTSVEGLSLEVIAYTPVIEKYALESGIGDYVSLIQAVMMQESGGKGNDPMQSSECGFNEKYSRVHNGITDADYSIKVGIQHLASCLNDAKVASSGDTEHISLALQGYNYGNGYISWANEHFGGYTRANAKVFSDEMKAKLKTNVYGDPDYVAHVLRYYHIGNNNIVEVAKSQVGTTSGSKYWTWYGFNKKVNWCAIFVSWCANESGMLDDSSVPKFSLCTDGENWYKKNNRWKDKSYVPLTGNIIFFDWQQDGHTDHVG
;
A
#
# COMPACT_ATOMS: atom_id res chain seq x y z
N MET A 1 -30.47 -55.32 4.87
CA MET A 1 -31.57 -54.63 5.60
C MET A 1 -32.93 -54.82 4.96
N LEU A 2 -33.07 -54.93 3.66
CA LEU A 2 -34.36 -55.14 2.95
C LEU A 2 -35.07 -56.45 3.27
N ASN A 3 -34.36 -57.52 3.57
CA ASN A 3 -34.97 -58.84 3.90
C ASN A 3 -35.66 -58.88 5.29
N LYS A 4 -35.35 -57.97 6.21
CA LYS A 4 -35.97 -57.87 7.55
C LYS A 4 -37.34 -57.19 7.48
N TYR A 5 -37.52 -56.32 6.47
CA TYR A 5 -38.78 -55.59 6.27
C TYR A 5 -39.83 -56.48 5.51
N ARG A 6 -39.37 -57.33 4.60
CA ARG A 6 -40.26 -58.23 3.85
C ARG A 6 -40.93 -59.30 4.76
N LYS A 7 -40.27 -59.72 5.82
CA LYS A 7 -40.85 -60.63 6.83
C LYS A 7 -41.91 -59.95 7.73
N SER A 8 -41.85 -58.64 7.90
CA SER A 8 -42.81 -57.89 8.70
C SER A 8 -44.14 -57.64 7.96
N LEU A 9 -44.07 -57.50 6.61
CA LEU A 9 -45.26 -57.25 5.78
C LEU A 9 -46.10 -58.55 5.57
N ASN A 10 -45.47 -59.75 5.52
CA ASN A 10 -46.18 -61.02 5.36
C ASN A 10 -46.90 -61.51 6.64
N LYS A 11 -46.72 -60.83 7.79
CA LYS A 11 -47.43 -61.16 9.05
C LYS A 11 -48.72 -60.38 9.21
N PHE A 12 -49.08 -59.50 8.27
CA PHE A 12 -50.27 -58.64 8.30
C PHE A 12 -51.45 -59.13 7.47
N ASN A 13 -51.31 -60.26 6.71
CA ASN A 13 -52.39 -60.81 5.88
C ASN A 13 -53.23 -61.89 6.57
N GLY A 14 -53.27 -61.93 7.90
CA GLY A 14 -54.19 -62.83 8.65
C GLY A 14 -55.41 -61.99 9.06
N THR A 15 -56.56 -62.29 8.49
CA THR A 15 -57.85 -61.74 8.84
C THR A 15 -58.17 -61.98 10.33
N THR A 16 -57.94 -60.98 11.18
CA THR A 16 -58.47 -60.87 12.52
C THR A 16 -58.88 -59.41 12.75
N THR A 17 -60.19 -59.19 12.81
CA THR A 17 -60.81 -57.90 13.18
C THR A 17 -60.48 -57.56 14.61
N MET A 18 -59.35 -56.90 14.85
CA MET A 18 -59.09 -56.25 16.11
C MET A 18 -59.57 -54.79 16.06
N LYS A 19 -60.53 -54.44 16.94
CA LYS A 19 -60.85 -53.05 17.24
C LYS A 19 -59.61 -52.39 17.86
N TYR A 20 -58.80 -51.72 17.01
CA TYR A 20 -57.67 -50.90 17.46
C TYR A 20 -58.19 -49.60 18.00
N SER A 21 -57.97 -49.28 19.30
CA SER A 21 -58.25 -47.99 19.88
C SER A 21 -57.42 -46.91 19.11
N GLY A 22 -58.05 -45.82 18.65
CA GLY A 22 -57.46 -44.77 17.83
C GLY A 22 -56.16 -44.20 18.41
N ASN A 23 -55.93 -44.31 19.71
CA ASN A 23 -54.70 -43.85 20.38
C ASN A 23 -53.44 -44.69 19.98
N LYS A 24 -53.62 -46.00 19.73
CA LYS A 24 -52.47 -46.87 19.33
C LYS A 24 -52.01 -46.60 17.89
N ILE A 25 -52.93 -46.25 17.02
CA ILE A 25 -52.62 -45.86 15.63
C ILE A 25 -51.89 -44.54 15.62
N ILE A 26 -52.34 -43.56 16.43
CA ILE A 26 -51.68 -42.26 16.58
C ILE A 26 -50.26 -42.41 17.12
N ASP A 27 -50.07 -43.28 18.10
CA ASP A 27 -48.73 -43.52 18.68
C ASP A 27 -47.80 -44.26 17.70
N PHE A 28 -48.32 -45.17 16.89
CA PHE A 28 -47.56 -45.82 15.81
C PHE A 28 -47.14 -44.82 14.75
N ILE A 29 -48.03 -43.92 14.30
CA ILE A 29 -47.77 -42.89 13.33
C ILE A 29 -46.75 -41.87 13.92
N LYS A 30 -46.85 -41.47 15.16
CA LYS A 30 -45.85 -40.58 15.81
C LYS A 30 -44.47 -41.23 15.88
N LYS A 31 -44.37 -42.55 16.18
CA LYS A 31 -43.10 -43.29 16.15
C LYS A 31 -42.54 -43.39 14.76
N LEU A 32 -43.36 -43.63 13.73
CA LEU A 32 -42.94 -43.66 12.35
C LEU A 32 -42.40 -42.32 11.85
N ILE A 33 -43.13 -41.24 12.19
CA ILE A 33 -42.68 -39.85 11.86
C ILE A 33 -41.38 -39.52 12.57
N SER A 34 -41.19 -39.90 13.84
CA SER A 34 -39.95 -39.65 14.57
C SER A 34 -38.77 -40.45 14.01
N PHE A 35 -39.02 -41.65 13.48
CA PHE A 35 -38.00 -42.51 12.85
C PHE A 35 -37.51 -41.97 11.51
N VAL A 36 -38.40 -41.32 10.74
CA VAL A 36 -38.04 -40.65 9.47
C VAL A 36 -37.40 -39.29 9.65
N LYS A 37 -37.82 -38.53 10.67
CA LYS A 37 -37.25 -37.18 10.94
C LYS A 37 -35.82 -37.22 11.42
N LYS A 38 -35.38 -38.23 12.18
CA LYS A 38 -34.00 -38.34 12.70
C LYS A 38 -32.94 -38.44 11.58
N PRO A 39 -33.07 -39.40 10.59
CA PRO A 39 -32.09 -39.48 9.53
C PRO A 39 -32.08 -38.26 8.59
N ILE A 40 -33.24 -37.60 8.38
CA ILE A 40 -33.33 -36.34 7.59
C ILE A 40 -32.60 -35.20 8.29
N ALA A 41 -32.74 -35.08 9.61
CA ALA A 41 -32.01 -34.05 10.37
C ALA A 41 -30.50 -34.28 10.36
N ILE A 42 -30.03 -35.52 10.46
CA ILE A 42 -28.62 -35.92 10.38
C ILE A 42 -28.08 -35.63 8.97
N MET A 43 -28.85 -35.94 7.93
CA MET A 43 -28.46 -35.70 6.53
C MET A 43 -28.36 -34.21 6.21
N ASN A 44 -29.30 -33.37 6.74
CA ASN A 44 -29.24 -31.93 6.60
C ASN A 44 -28.04 -31.29 7.37
N HIS A 45 -27.68 -31.86 8.52
CA HIS A 45 -26.48 -31.44 9.26
C HIS A 45 -25.20 -31.81 8.48
N LEU A 46 -25.11 -33.02 7.93
CA LEU A 46 -23.95 -33.47 7.11
C LEU A 46 -23.82 -32.64 5.83
N ILE A 47 -24.93 -32.29 5.19
CA ILE A 47 -24.93 -31.43 4.00
C ILE A 47 -24.49 -30.01 4.38
N SER A 48 -24.96 -29.48 5.49
CA SER A 48 -24.57 -28.14 5.99
C SER A 48 -23.07 -28.06 6.34
N TYR A 49 -22.52 -29.11 6.98
CA TYR A 49 -21.07 -29.18 7.25
C TYR A 49 -20.25 -29.40 5.98
N GLY A 50 -20.73 -30.20 5.05
CA GLY A 50 -20.06 -30.46 3.76
C GLY A 50 -20.01 -29.20 2.90
N THR A 51 -21.12 -28.46 2.78
CA THR A 51 -21.16 -27.19 2.05
C THR A 51 -20.33 -26.11 2.72
N GLY A 52 -20.34 -26.01 4.05
CA GLY A 52 -19.50 -25.10 4.80
C GLY A 52 -18.00 -25.38 4.60
N MET A 53 -17.60 -26.65 4.62
CA MET A 53 -16.21 -27.05 4.35
C MET A 53 -15.79 -26.78 2.91
N ILE A 54 -16.67 -27.00 1.93
CA ILE A 54 -16.41 -26.68 0.52
C ILE A 54 -16.24 -25.17 0.33
N ILE A 55 -17.11 -24.36 0.95
CA ILE A 55 -17.00 -22.89 0.91
C ILE A 55 -15.69 -22.43 1.57
N LEU A 56 -15.30 -23.02 2.69
CA LEU A 56 -14.03 -22.70 3.36
C LEU A 56 -12.81 -23.06 2.48
N ILE A 57 -12.84 -24.24 1.85
CA ILE A 57 -11.77 -24.66 0.92
C ILE A 57 -11.72 -23.74 -0.30
N VAL A 58 -12.86 -23.35 -0.86
CA VAL A 58 -12.91 -22.39 -1.98
C VAL A 58 -12.37 -21.02 -1.55
N ILE A 59 -12.70 -20.54 -0.35
CA ILE A 59 -12.16 -19.28 0.19
C ILE A 59 -10.65 -19.38 0.39
N VAL A 60 -10.14 -20.47 0.97
CA VAL A 60 -8.71 -20.71 1.16
C VAL A 60 -7.97 -20.83 -0.17
N LEU A 61 -8.55 -21.49 -1.15
CA LEU A 61 -7.99 -21.56 -2.51
C LEU A 61 -8.04 -20.19 -3.21
N PHE A 62 -9.11 -19.42 -3.04
CA PHE A 62 -9.21 -18.06 -3.59
C PHE A 62 -8.18 -17.13 -2.96
N ILE A 63 -7.99 -17.19 -1.63
CA ILE A 63 -6.93 -16.44 -0.93
C ILE A 63 -5.55 -16.91 -1.40
N GLY A 64 -5.32 -18.23 -1.53
CA GLY A 64 -4.04 -18.78 -2.01
C GLY A 64 -3.74 -18.42 -3.47
N VAL A 65 -4.74 -18.44 -4.35
CA VAL A 65 -4.59 -18.04 -5.76
C VAL A 65 -4.45 -16.52 -5.88
N PHE A 66 -5.16 -15.73 -5.06
CA PHE A 66 -5.00 -14.28 -5.05
C PHE A 66 -3.61 -13.86 -4.53
N SER A 67 -3.08 -14.58 -3.51
CA SER A 67 -1.69 -14.38 -3.04
C SER A 67 -0.62 -14.87 -4.04
N ALA A 68 -0.96 -15.79 -4.94
CA ALA A 68 -0.05 -16.30 -5.97
C ALA A 68 -0.14 -15.51 -7.29
N LEU A 69 -1.21 -14.72 -7.47
CA LEU A 69 -1.41 -13.84 -8.65
C LEU A 69 -1.10 -12.37 -8.33
N SER A 70 -0.94 -11.99 -7.07
CA SER A 70 -0.25 -10.77 -6.71
C SER A 70 1.23 -11.04 -6.98
N ASP A 71 1.70 -10.61 -8.12
CA ASP A 71 3.11 -10.34 -8.39
C ASP A 71 3.49 -9.31 -7.33
N ASP A 72 4.02 -9.80 -6.22
CA ASP A 72 4.35 -9.00 -5.05
C ASP A 72 5.68 -8.27 -5.32
N SER A 73 5.65 -7.38 -6.29
CA SER A 73 6.52 -6.22 -6.29
C SER A 73 5.97 -5.23 -5.26
N SER A 74 5.81 -5.67 -4.00
CA SER A 74 5.53 -4.78 -2.89
C SER A 74 6.71 -3.82 -2.79
N VAL A 75 6.52 -2.63 -3.34
CA VAL A 75 7.42 -1.52 -3.09
C VAL A 75 7.33 -1.26 -1.60
N ASN A 76 8.37 -1.65 -0.86
CA ASN A 76 8.46 -1.37 0.56
C ASN A 76 8.50 0.15 0.74
N THR A 77 7.41 0.70 1.22
CA THR A 77 7.36 2.11 1.63
C THR A 77 7.40 2.17 3.14
N SER A 78 8.14 3.13 3.67
CA SER A 78 8.21 3.38 5.10
C SER A 78 8.04 4.86 5.39
N VAL A 79 7.76 5.16 6.65
CA VAL A 79 7.69 6.52 7.16
C VAL A 79 8.64 6.67 8.33
N GLU A 80 9.33 7.82 8.38
CA GLU A 80 10.22 8.18 9.49
C GLU A 80 9.83 9.55 10.05
N GLY A 81 10.17 9.79 11.31
CA GLY A 81 9.96 11.08 11.95
C GLY A 81 8.50 11.46 12.20
N LEU A 82 7.59 10.48 12.27
CA LEU A 82 6.19 10.73 12.59
C LEU A 82 6.00 11.08 14.07
N SER A 83 5.04 11.96 14.34
CA SER A 83 4.56 12.23 15.70
C SER A 83 3.78 11.04 16.26
N LEU A 84 3.67 10.97 17.58
CA LEU A 84 2.85 9.95 18.24
C LEU A 84 1.38 10.10 17.88
N GLU A 85 0.92 11.32 17.63
CA GLU A 85 -0.44 11.64 17.20
C GLU A 85 -0.75 11.03 15.84
N VAL A 86 0.15 11.17 14.85
CA VAL A 86 -0.02 10.54 13.53
C VAL A 86 -0.05 9.02 13.65
N ILE A 87 0.86 8.45 14.44
CA ILE A 87 0.90 6.99 14.68
C ILE A 87 -0.40 6.50 15.33
N ALA A 88 -0.97 7.26 16.28
CA ALA A 88 -2.23 6.91 16.93
C ALA A 88 -3.42 6.86 15.96
N TYR A 89 -3.38 7.60 14.85
CA TYR A 89 -4.41 7.57 13.82
C TYR A 89 -4.26 6.41 12.82
N THR A 90 -3.21 5.59 12.88
CA THR A 90 -2.99 4.48 11.94
C THR A 90 -4.22 3.61 11.71
N PRO A 91 -4.97 3.12 12.71
CA PRO A 91 -6.15 2.29 12.47
C PRO A 91 -7.28 3.02 11.72
N VAL A 92 -7.43 4.33 11.93
CA VAL A 92 -8.43 5.15 11.24
C VAL A 92 -8.00 5.42 9.80
N ILE A 93 -6.70 5.67 9.59
CA ILE A 93 -6.11 5.85 8.26
C ILE A 93 -6.27 4.57 7.44
N GLU A 94 -5.90 3.40 7.98
CA GLU A 94 -6.05 2.10 7.32
C GLU A 94 -7.49 1.84 6.87
N LYS A 95 -8.46 2.09 7.78
CA LYS A 95 -9.88 1.94 7.47
C LYS A 95 -10.28 2.78 6.26
N TYR A 96 -10.03 4.09 6.28
CA TYR A 96 -10.48 4.97 5.21
C TYR A 96 -9.64 4.85 3.93
N ALA A 97 -8.37 4.45 4.02
CA ALA A 97 -7.55 4.10 2.87
C ALA A 97 -8.12 2.89 2.12
N LEU A 98 -8.53 1.84 2.84
CA LEU A 98 -9.20 0.67 2.25
C LEU A 98 -10.55 1.05 1.63
N GLU A 99 -11.38 1.83 2.33
CA GLU A 99 -12.68 2.31 1.82
C GLU A 99 -12.51 3.18 0.55
N SER A 100 -11.39 3.89 0.40
CA SER A 100 -11.08 4.75 -0.75
C SER A 100 -10.27 4.05 -1.85
N GLY A 101 -9.97 2.76 -1.71
CA GLY A 101 -9.22 1.98 -2.70
C GLY A 101 -7.71 2.32 -2.77
N ILE A 102 -7.15 2.94 -1.72
CA ILE A 102 -5.73 3.32 -1.63
C ILE A 102 -5.05 2.72 -0.39
N GLY A 103 -5.40 1.46 -0.04
CA GLY A 103 -4.83 0.74 1.10
C GLY A 103 -3.31 0.63 1.07
N ASP A 104 -2.70 0.54 -0.13
CA ASP A 104 -1.24 0.46 -0.31
C ASP A 104 -0.51 1.80 -0.01
N TYR A 105 -1.26 2.88 0.26
CA TYR A 105 -0.71 4.22 0.46
C TYR A 105 -0.82 4.71 1.91
N VAL A 106 -1.02 3.82 2.90
CA VAL A 106 -1.12 4.18 4.33
C VAL A 106 0.08 5.02 4.77
N SER A 107 1.29 4.62 4.41
CA SER A 107 2.52 5.37 4.71
C SER A 107 2.53 6.77 4.08
N LEU A 108 2.04 6.92 2.84
CA LEU A 108 1.93 8.22 2.19
C LEU A 108 0.90 9.12 2.90
N ILE A 109 -0.23 8.57 3.30
CA ILE A 109 -1.28 9.30 4.05
C ILE A 109 -0.73 9.79 5.39
N GLN A 110 0.04 8.96 6.10
CA GLN A 110 0.70 9.34 7.34
C GLN A 110 1.70 10.48 7.12
N ALA A 111 2.48 10.45 6.04
CA ALA A 111 3.42 11.50 5.67
C ALA A 111 2.70 12.82 5.33
N VAL A 112 1.57 12.76 4.61
CA VAL A 112 0.70 13.91 4.36
C VAL A 112 0.18 14.48 5.67
N MET A 113 -0.43 13.67 6.55
CA MET A 113 -0.93 14.12 7.85
C MET A 113 0.18 14.74 8.70
N MET A 114 1.38 14.17 8.68
CA MET A 114 2.53 14.71 9.39
C MET A 114 2.91 16.11 8.88
N GLN A 115 2.89 16.30 7.55
CA GLN A 115 3.16 17.61 6.94
C GLN A 115 2.06 18.62 7.23
N GLU A 116 0.78 18.23 7.19
CA GLU A 116 -0.35 19.13 7.35
C GLU A 116 -0.48 19.68 8.77
N SER A 117 -0.36 18.80 9.77
CA SER A 117 -0.64 19.19 11.17
C SER A 117 0.24 18.48 12.21
N GLY A 118 0.98 17.44 11.81
CA GLY A 118 1.56 16.48 12.74
C GLY A 118 0.52 15.68 13.52
N GLY A 119 -0.67 15.48 12.96
CA GLY A 119 -1.79 14.79 13.58
C GLY A 119 -2.53 15.59 14.65
N LYS A 120 -2.35 16.91 14.70
CA LYS A 120 -2.90 17.77 15.75
C LYS A 120 -4.19 18.47 15.32
N GLY A 121 -5.02 18.83 16.33
CA GLY A 121 -6.26 19.56 16.12
C GLY A 121 -7.40 18.69 15.60
N ASN A 122 -8.48 19.35 15.18
CA ASN A 122 -9.69 18.70 14.70
C ASN A 122 -9.72 18.52 13.17
N ASP A 123 -8.76 19.11 12.48
CA ASP A 123 -8.57 18.97 11.02
C ASP A 123 -7.14 18.49 10.71
N PRO A 124 -6.77 17.23 11.14
CA PRO A 124 -5.40 16.76 11.03
C PRO A 124 -4.92 16.57 9.58
N MET A 125 -5.81 16.44 8.62
CA MET A 125 -5.48 16.36 7.18
C MET A 125 -5.58 17.71 6.47
N GLN A 126 -5.91 18.81 7.20
CA GLN A 126 -6.17 20.14 6.63
C GLN A 126 -7.11 20.11 5.43
N SER A 127 -8.15 19.28 5.54
CA SER A 127 -9.07 18.96 4.45
C SER A 127 -10.36 19.77 4.45
N SER A 128 -10.46 20.81 5.30
CA SER A 128 -11.65 21.64 5.41
C SER A 128 -12.08 22.28 4.11
N GLU A 129 -11.14 22.72 3.28
CA GLU A 129 -11.41 23.45 2.03
C GLU A 129 -11.56 22.52 0.82
N CYS A 130 -11.33 21.19 0.96
CA CYS A 130 -11.44 20.25 -0.14
C CYS A 130 -12.89 20.02 -0.59
N GLY A 131 -13.05 19.56 -1.84
CA GLY A 131 -14.34 19.30 -2.45
C GLY A 131 -15.18 18.22 -1.75
N PHE A 132 -14.55 17.31 -1.04
CA PHE A 132 -15.18 16.20 -0.32
C PHE A 132 -15.76 16.61 1.05
N ASN A 133 -15.45 17.81 1.57
CA ASN A 133 -16.06 18.32 2.78
C ASN A 133 -17.47 18.85 2.48
N GLU A 134 -18.48 18.03 2.78
CA GLU A 134 -19.90 18.37 2.63
C GLU A 134 -20.57 18.70 3.96
N LYS A 135 -19.92 18.42 5.10
CA LYS A 135 -20.52 18.53 6.43
C LYS A 135 -20.18 19.81 7.17
N TYR A 136 -18.98 20.36 6.95
CA TYR A 136 -18.48 21.52 7.66
C TYR A 136 -18.23 22.71 6.74
N SER A 137 -18.03 23.89 7.34
CA SER A 137 -17.68 25.09 6.58
C SER A 137 -16.34 24.89 5.82
N ARG A 138 -16.32 25.29 4.55
CA ARG A 138 -15.13 25.20 3.67
C ARG A 138 -14.23 26.41 3.87
N VAL A 139 -13.76 26.59 5.09
CA VAL A 139 -12.77 27.60 5.49
C VAL A 139 -11.64 26.90 6.22
N HIS A 140 -10.49 27.54 6.29
CA HIS A 140 -9.35 26.99 7.02
C HIS A 140 -9.73 26.52 8.44
N ASN A 141 -9.41 25.29 8.81
CA ASN A 141 -9.79 24.65 10.07
C ASN A 141 -11.31 24.63 10.36
N GLY A 142 -12.15 24.61 9.32
CA GLY A 142 -13.60 24.54 9.47
C GLY A 142 -14.13 23.20 9.98
N ILE A 143 -13.40 22.09 9.78
CA ILE A 143 -13.75 20.78 10.30
C ILE A 143 -13.44 20.73 11.80
N THR A 144 -14.42 20.27 12.60
CA THR A 144 -14.29 20.14 14.06
C THR A 144 -14.31 18.68 14.53
N ASP A 145 -14.09 17.75 13.63
CA ASP A 145 -14.15 16.30 13.84
C ASP A 145 -12.97 15.65 13.12
N ALA A 146 -11.99 15.18 13.88
CA ALA A 146 -10.76 14.62 13.34
C ALA A 146 -10.98 13.35 12.50
N ASP A 147 -11.92 12.47 12.89
CA ASP A 147 -12.25 11.28 12.11
C ASP A 147 -12.82 11.65 10.74
N TYR A 148 -13.68 12.65 10.69
CA TYR A 148 -14.22 13.17 9.43
C TYR A 148 -13.15 13.86 8.58
N SER A 149 -12.24 14.63 9.18
CA SER A 149 -11.10 15.24 8.47
C SER A 149 -10.24 14.16 7.80
N ILE A 150 -9.90 13.09 8.52
CA ILE A 150 -9.12 11.98 7.99
C ILE A 150 -9.85 11.34 6.81
N LYS A 151 -11.15 11.07 6.95
CA LYS A 151 -11.96 10.50 5.88
C LYS A 151 -11.91 11.34 4.61
N VAL A 152 -12.24 12.62 4.69
CA VAL A 152 -12.34 13.48 3.51
C VAL A 152 -10.98 13.85 2.93
N GLY A 153 -9.95 13.95 3.77
CA GLY A 153 -8.57 14.14 3.34
C GLY A 153 -8.04 12.94 2.55
N ILE A 154 -8.34 11.72 2.99
CA ILE A 154 -7.99 10.49 2.26
C ILE A 154 -8.75 10.40 0.93
N GLN A 155 -10.04 10.76 0.89
CA GLN A 155 -10.82 10.82 -0.35
C GLN A 155 -10.21 11.83 -1.34
N HIS A 156 -9.77 12.98 -0.85
CA HIS A 156 -9.09 13.99 -1.67
C HIS A 156 -7.76 13.46 -2.21
N LEU A 157 -6.94 12.85 -1.36
CA LEU A 157 -5.67 12.25 -1.80
C LEU A 157 -5.91 11.13 -2.83
N ALA A 158 -6.90 10.26 -2.61
CA ALA A 158 -7.27 9.21 -3.57
C ALA A 158 -7.65 9.79 -4.94
N SER A 159 -8.42 10.89 -4.96
CA SER A 159 -8.72 11.60 -6.21
C SER A 159 -7.46 12.14 -6.89
N CYS A 160 -6.54 12.74 -6.13
CA CYS A 160 -5.28 13.26 -6.68
C CYS A 160 -4.39 12.14 -7.24
N LEU A 161 -4.28 10.99 -6.54
CA LEU A 161 -3.54 9.82 -7.01
C LEU A 161 -4.12 9.27 -8.32
N ASN A 162 -5.44 9.18 -8.41
CA ASN A 162 -6.14 8.75 -9.62
C ASN A 162 -5.92 9.73 -10.78
N ASP A 163 -6.09 11.03 -10.57
CA ASP A 163 -5.95 12.06 -11.60
C ASP A 163 -4.51 12.17 -12.11
N ALA A 164 -3.53 11.97 -11.22
CA ALA A 164 -2.11 11.88 -11.56
C ALA A 164 -1.72 10.53 -12.21
N LYS A 165 -2.63 9.54 -12.24
CA LYS A 165 -2.39 8.18 -12.78
C LYS A 165 -1.25 7.44 -12.09
N VAL A 166 -1.18 7.54 -10.77
CA VAL A 166 -0.17 6.84 -9.97
C VAL A 166 -0.33 5.34 -10.14
N ALA A 167 0.73 4.66 -10.59
CA ALA A 167 0.70 3.23 -10.89
C ALA A 167 0.96 2.35 -9.65
N SER A 168 1.75 2.83 -8.69
CA SER A 168 2.10 2.11 -7.46
C SER A 168 2.58 3.07 -6.37
N SER A 169 2.70 2.58 -5.14
CA SER A 169 3.29 3.33 -4.02
C SER A 169 4.77 3.71 -4.22
N GLY A 170 5.43 3.14 -5.21
CA GLY A 170 6.80 3.49 -5.63
C GLY A 170 6.90 4.47 -6.80
N ASP A 171 5.78 4.89 -7.37
CA ASP A 171 5.73 5.78 -8.53
C ASP A 171 5.96 7.24 -8.12
N THR A 172 7.22 7.57 -7.84
CA THR A 172 7.63 8.88 -7.28
C THR A 172 7.21 10.05 -8.16
N GLU A 173 7.25 9.88 -9.47
CA GLU A 173 6.95 10.96 -10.43
C GLU A 173 5.47 11.36 -10.34
N HIS A 174 4.57 10.39 -10.47
CA HIS A 174 3.13 10.65 -10.40
C HIS A 174 2.65 10.91 -8.97
N ILE A 175 3.29 10.31 -7.94
CA ILE A 175 3.04 10.68 -6.52
C ILE A 175 3.38 12.15 -6.28
N SER A 176 4.50 12.64 -6.81
CA SER A 176 4.88 14.06 -6.67
C SER A 176 3.83 14.99 -7.30
N LEU A 177 3.32 14.62 -8.47
CA LEU A 177 2.24 15.36 -9.13
C LEU A 177 0.94 15.34 -8.30
N ALA A 178 0.56 14.17 -7.76
CA ALA A 178 -0.61 14.00 -6.89
C ALA A 178 -0.49 14.82 -5.59
N LEU A 179 0.67 14.80 -4.95
CA LEU A 179 0.93 15.57 -3.72
C LEU A 179 0.81 17.08 -3.95
N GLN A 180 1.38 17.59 -5.05
CA GLN A 180 1.21 19.00 -5.36
C GLN A 180 -0.24 19.33 -5.70
N GLY A 181 -0.97 18.41 -6.32
CA GLY A 181 -2.42 18.51 -6.54
C GLY A 181 -3.22 18.50 -5.25
N TYR A 182 -2.79 17.73 -4.24
CA TYR A 182 -3.40 17.76 -2.90
C TYR A 182 -3.31 19.16 -2.27
N ASN A 183 -2.14 19.80 -2.37
CA ASN A 183 -1.91 21.14 -1.79
C ASN A 183 -2.56 22.28 -2.59
N TYR A 184 -2.59 22.19 -3.94
CA TYR A 184 -3.10 23.25 -4.81
C TYR A 184 -4.53 23.02 -5.31
N GLY A 185 -5.08 21.83 -5.08
CA GLY A 185 -6.28 21.31 -5.73
C GLY A 185 -5.98 20.57 -7.04
N ASN A 186 -6.87 19.67 -7.43
CA ASN A 186 -6.72 18.78 -8.61
C ASN A 186 -6.48 19.54 -9.94
N GLY A 187 -6.91 20.81 -10.04
CA GLY A 187 -6.68 21.63 -11.22
C GLY A 187 -5.20 21.82 -11.58
N TYR A 188 -4.31 21.76 -10.59
CA TYR A 188 -2.87 21.77 -10.82
C TYR A 188 -2.39 20.57 -11.63
N ILE A 189 -2.95 19.37 -11.36
CA ILE A 189 -2.55 18.13 -12.03
C ILE A 189 -2.75 18.24 -13.55
N SER A 190 -3.94 18.67 -13.97
CA SER A 190 -4.23 18.87 -15.39
C SER A 190 -3.34 19.94 -16.00
N TRP A 191 -3.22 21.09 -15.33
CA TRP A 191 -2.39 22.20 -15.81
C TRP A 191 -0.92 21.79 -15.97
N ALA A 192 -0.34 21.08 -14.98
CA ALA A 192 1.06 20.65 -15.03
C ALA A 192 1.30 19.63 -16.15
N ASN A 193 0.38 18.69 -16.36
CA ASN A 193 0.47 17.72 -17.46
C ASN A 193 0.37 18.39 -18.83
N GLU A 194 -0.56 19.32 -19.02
CA GLU A 194 -0.79 19.99 -20.29
C GLU A 194 0.37 20.91 -20.69
N HIS A 195 0.99 21.61 -19.74
CA HIS A 195 2.01 22.61 -20.05
C HIS A 195 3.45 22.10 -19.91
N PHE A 196 3.68 21.08 -19.06
CA PHE A 196 5.02 20.65 -18.68
C PHE A 196 5.23 19.12 -18.69
N GLY A 197 4.17 18.34 -18.90
CA GLY A 197 4.24 16.86 -18.92
C GLY A 197 4.35 16.23 -17.52
N GLY A 198 4.10 16.99 -16.44
CA GLY A 198 4.14 16.50 -15.07
C GLY A 198 4.62 17.54 -14.05
N TYR A 199 4.92 17.07 -12.84
CA TYR A 199 5.39 17.91 -11.74
C TYR A 199 6.87 18.27 -11.88
N THR A 200 7.17 19.53 -11.62
CA THR A 200 8.50 20.00 -11.20
C THR A 200 8.34 21.10 -10.13
N ARG A 201 9.33 21.25 -9.24
CA ARG A 201 9.34 22.36 -8.28
C ARG A 201 9.22 23.73 -8.96
N ALA A 202 9.83 23.87 -10.16
CA ALA A 202 9.78 25.10 -10.93
C ALA A 202 8.36 25.44 -11.40
N ASN A 203 7.63 24.44 -11.96
CA ASN A 203 6.27 24.70 -12.43
C ASN A 203 5.27 24.85 -11.26
N ALA A 204 5.48 24.17 -10.13
CA ALA A 204 4.70 24.42 -8.92
C ALA A 204 4.81 25.89 -8.47
N LYS A 205 6.02 26.46 -8.52
CA LYS A 205 6.23 27.89 -8.23
C LYS A 205 5.52 28.78 -9.25
N VAL A 206 5.60 28.50 -10.54
CA VAL A 206 4.90 29.26 -11.59
C VAL A 206 3.40 29.25 -11.34
N PHE A 207 2.80 28.09 -11.11
CA PHE A 207 1.37 27.97 -10.81
C PHE A 207 0.98 28.77 -9.56
N SER A 208 1.75 28.68 -8.48
CA SER A 208 1.50 29.46 -7.25
C SER A 208 1.50 30.97 -7.55
N ASP A 209 2.49 31.45 -8.32
CA ASP A 209 2.59 32.87 -8.65
C ASP A 209 1.43 33.34 -9.57
N GLU A 210 1.00 32.53 -10.54
CA GLU A 210 -0.18 32.80 -11.37
C GLU A 210 -1.47 32.87 -10.52
N MET A 211 -1.64 31.92 -9.60
CA MET A 211 -2.81 31.89 -8.72
C MET A 211 -2.83 33.05 -7.73
N LYS A 212 -1.68 33.45 -7.19
CA LYS A 212 -1.57 34.66 -6.36
C LYS A 212 -2.02 35.90 -7.12
N ALA A 213 -1.58 36.04 -8.37
CA ALA A 213 -1.98 37.19 -9.22
C ALA A 213 -3.49 37.14 -9.53
N LYS A 214 -4.02 35.97 -9.89
CA LYS A 214 -5.44 35.78 -10.22
C LYS A 214 -6.37 36.05 -9.04
N LEU A 215 -5.99 35.55 -7.84
CA LEU A 215 -6.81 35.67 -6.63
C LEU A 215 -6.51 36.93 -5.82
N LYS A 216 -5.53 37.74 -6.24
CA LYS A 216 -5.06 38.95 -5.55
C LYS A 216 -4.67 38.68 -4.09
N THR A 217 -3.93 37.60 -3.87
CA THR A 217 -3.41 37.16 -2.57
C THR A 217 -1.88 37.13 -2.59
N ASN A 218 -1.26 37.20 -1.42
CA ASN A 218 0.20 37.07 -1.29
C ASN A 218 0.65 35.64 -1.07
N VAL A 219 -0.28 34.72 -0.79
CA VAL A 219 0.01 33.31 -0.49
C VAL A 219 -0.94 32.42 -1.28
N TYR A 220 -0.41 31.38 -1.91
CA TYR A 220 -1.20 30.32 -2.52
C TYR A 220 -0.43 28.99 -2.41
N GLY A 221 -0.87 28.13 -1.50
CA GLY A 221 -0.29 26.85 -1.20
C GLY A 221 1.23 26.91 -0.91
N ASP A 222 1.88 25.76 -1.01
CA ASP A 222 3.32 25.59 -0.79
C ASP A 222 3.99 25.02 -2.05
N PRO A 223 4.84 25.78 -2.78
CA PRO A 223 5.59 25.27 -3.92
C PRO A 223 6.58 24.16 -3.59
N ASP A 224 6.96 24.01 -2.33
CA ASP A 224 7.90 23.00 -1.83
C ASP A 224 7.19 21.81 -1.14
N TYR A 225 5.85 21.77 -1.22
CA TYR A 225 5.01 20.78 -0.55
C TYR A 225 5.46 19.33 -0.77
N VAL A 226 5.79 18.98 -2.00
CA VAL A 226 6.27 17.64 -2.34
C VAL A 226 7.52 17.27 -1.54
N ALA A 227 8.52 18.15 -1.50
CA ALA A 227 9.73 17.92 -0.71
C ALA A 227 9.44 17.84 0.79
N HIS A 228 8.48 18.61 1.27
CA HIS A 228 8.07 18.62 2.67
C HIS A 228 7.36 17.33 3.09
N VAL A 229 6.51 16.74 2.23
CA VAL A 229 5.88 15.44 2.49
C VAL A 229 6.88 14.30 2.34
N LEU A 230 7.66 14.29 1.23
CA LEU A 230 8.57 13.20 0.91
C LEU A 230 9.74 13.05 1.88
N ARG A 231 10.03 14.03 2.73
CA ARG A 231 10.99 13.85 3.84
C ARG A 231 10.51 12.84 4.89
N TYR A 232 9.21 12.56 4.95
CA TYR A 232 8.62 11.55 5.84
C TYR A 232 8.30 10.24 5.12
N TYR A 233 8.12 10.27 3.79
CA TYR A 233 7.74 9.13 2.98
C TYR A 233 8.93 8.60 2.18
N HIS A 234 9.37 7.43 2.54
CA HIS A 234 10.51 6.78 1.92
C HIS A 234 10.03 5.71 0.94
N ILE A 235 10.34 5.91 -0.33
CA ILE A 235 10.08 4.98 -1.42
C ILE A 235 11.40 4.28 -1.71
N GLY A 236 11.38 3.00 -1.58
CA GLY A 236 12.54 2.16 -1.82
C GLY A 236 12.73 1.13 -0.72
N ASN A 237 13.54 0.17 -1.01
CA ASN A 237 13.84 -0.86 -0.05
C ASN A 237 14.66 -0.23 1.09
N ASN A 238 14.03 0.18 2.20
CA ASN A 238 14.69 0.65 3.42
C ASN A 238 15.80 -0.31 3.88
N ASN A 239 15.74 -1.52 3.38
CA ASN A 239 16.74 -2.54 3.63
C ASN A 239 18.15 -2.10 3.14
N ILE A 240 18.28 -1.39 2.01
CA ILE A 240 19.60 -0.93 1.55
C ILE A 240 20.18 0.15 2.48
N VAL A 241 19.33 1.05 2.99
CA VAL A 241 19.73 2.10 3.95
C VAL A 241 20.10 1.49 5.29
N GLU A 242 19.31 0.55 5.80
CA GLU A 242 19.60 -0.14 7.05
C GLU A 242 20.86 -1.02 6.91
N VAL A 243 21.06 -1.69 5.78
CA VAL A 243 22.32 -2.39 5.48
C VAL A 243 23.49 -1.41 5.50
N ALA A 244 23.39 -0.25 4.85
CA ALA A 244 24.43 0.77 4.84
C ALA A 244 24.70 1.33 6.25
N LYS A 245 23.65 1.67 7.01
CA LYS A 245 23.76 2.13 8.41
C LYS A 245 24.46 1.12 9.32
N SER A 246 24.20 -0.18 9.12
CA SER A 246 24.84 -1.25 9.90
C SER A 246 26.36 -1.32 9.70
N GLN A 247 26.88 -0.67 8.65
CA GLN A 247 28.31 -0.64 8.33
C GLN A 247 29.02 0.62 8.86
N VAL A 248 28.30 1.54 9.50
CA VAL A 248 28.90 2.76 10.09
C VAL A 248 30.00 2.37 11.08
N GLY A 249 31.16 2.99 10.95
CA GLY A 249 32.37 2.66 11.74
C GLY A 249 33.28 1.62 11.09
N THR A 250 32.91 1.02 9.96
CA THR A 250 33.80 0.14 9.20
C THR A 250 34.93 0.96 8.56
N THR A 251 36.17 0.66 8.93
CA THR A 251 37.38 1.37 8.46
C THR A 251 38.07 0.68 7.30
N SER A 252 37.73 -0.57 7.01
CA SER A 252 38.31 -1.37 5.94
C SER A 252 37.28 -1.82 4.91
N GLY A 253 37.55 -1.54 3.64
CA GLY A 253 36.72 -2.02 2.54
C GLY A 253 36.97 -3.48 2.14
N SER A 254 37.84 -4.24 2.88
CA SER A 254 38.24 -5.61 2.51
C SER A 254 37.04 -6.56 2.34
N LYS A 255 36.03 -6.48 3.19
CA LYS A 255 34.79 -7.22 3.10
C LYS A 255 34.11 -7.02 1.75
N TYR A 256 34.04 -5.79 1.25
CA TYR A 256 33.30 -5.43 0.04
C TYR A 256 34.04 -5.81 -1.22
N TRP A 257 35.35 -5.44 -1.33
CA TRP A 257 36.09 -5.77 -2.55
C TRP A 257 36.36 -7.27 -2.69
N THR A 258 36.54 -8.01 -1.57
CA THR A 258 36.65 -9.48 -1.61
C THR A 258 35.33 -10.13 -2.05
N TRP A 259 34.20 -9.67 -1.54
CA TRP A 259 32.87 -10.12 -2.01
C TRP A 259 32.69 -9.88 -3.52
N TYR A 260 33.16 -8.74 -4.02
CA TYR A 260 33.01 -8.40 -5.44
C TYR A 260 33.90 -9.28 -6.33
N GLY A 261 34.99 -9.83 -5.79
CA GLY A 261 35.95 -10.70 -6.48
C GLY A 261 37.37 -10.14 -6.61
N PHE A 262 37.67 -9.01 -5.93
CA PHE A 262 39.04 -8.47 -5.91
C PHE A 262 39.87 -9.09 -4.78
N ASN A 263 41.12 -9.45 -5.08
CA ASN A 263 42.07 -10.03 -4.12
C ASN A 263 43.05 -9.00 -3.55
N LYS A 264 42.90 -7.72 -3.85
CA LYS A 264 43.72 -6.62 -3.38
C LYS A 264 42.88 -5.38 -3.09
N LYS A 265 43.47 -4.44 -2.37
CA LYS A 265 42.84 -3.15 -2.06
C LYS A 265 42.53 -2.39 -3.36
N VAL A 266 41.27 -1.98 -3.52
CA VAL A 266 40.76 -1.12 -4.59
C VAL A 266 39.89 0.00 -3.98
N ASN A 267 39.53 1.01 -4.77
CA ASN A 267 38.47 1.94 -4.39
C ASN A 267 37.15 1.17 -4.29
N TRP A 268 36.42 1.37 -3.22
CA TRP A 268 35.31 0.49 -2.90
C TRP A 268 33.97 1.20 -2.69
N CYS A 269 33.83 2.50 -2.98
CA CYS A 269 32.56 3.22 -2.85
C CYS A 269 31.45 2.58 -3.72
N ALA A 270 31.71 2.36 -5.02
CA ALA A 270 30.81 1.71 -5.94
C ALA A 270 30.52 0.25 -5.57
N ILE A 271 31.57 -0.45 -5.11
CA ILE A 271 31.49 -1.83 -4.64
C ILE A 271 30.62 -1.91 -3.36
N PHE A 272 30.73 -0.93 -2.46
CA PHE A 272 29.93 -0.85 -1.23
C PHE A 272 28.44 -0.71 -1.54
N VAL A 273 28.08 0.19 -2.47
CA VAL A 273 26.68 0.33 -2.90
C VAL A 273 26.16 -0.97 -3.51
N SER A 274 26.96 -1.64 -4.37
CA SER A 274 26.61 -2.95 -4.93
C SER A 274 26.46 -4.03 -3.86
N TRP A 275 27.32 -4.01 -2.83
CA TRP A 275 27.23 -4.93 -1.69
C TRP A 275 25.97 -4.67 -0.86
N CYS A 276 25.66 -3.42 -0.54
CA CYS A 276 24.41 -3.06 0.15
C CYS A 276 23.18 -3.51 -0.63
N ALA A 277 23.18 -3.33 -1.95
CA ALA A 277 22.12 -3.78 -2.82
C ALA A 277 21.98 -5.32 -2.83
N ASN A 278 23.10 -6.06 -2.78
CA ASN A 278 23.08 -7.53 -2.66
C ASN A 278 22.42 -7.97 -1.34
N GLU A 279 22.89 -7.42 -0.22
CA GLU A 279 22.38 -7.79 1.10
C GLU A 279 20.90 -7.40 1.30
N SER A 280 20.39 -6.47 0.49
CA SER A 280 19.00 -6.05 0.50
C SER A 280 18.14 -6.69 -0.60
N GLY A 281 18.70 -7.60 -1.42
CA GLY A 281 17.98 -8.27 -2.51
C GLY A 281 17.78 -7.43 -3.78
N MET A 282 18.27 -6.17 -3.81
CA MET A 282 18.06 -5.25 -4.93
C MET A 282 18.92 -5.55 -6.16
N LEU A 283 19.90 -6.44 -6.09
CA LEU A 283 20.60 -6.95 -7.25
C LEU A 283 19.76 -7.98 -8.02
N ASP A 284 19.01 -8.81 -7.29
CA ASP A 284 18.22 -9.90 -7.87
C ASP A 284 17.04 -9.40 -8.68
N ASP A 285 16.41 -8.29 -8.24
CA ASP A 285 15.30 -7.62 -8.93
C ASP A 285 15.77 -6.59 -9.97
N SER A 286 17.08 -6.44 -10.15
CA SER A 286 17.69 -5.47 -11.06
C SER A 286 17.37 -4.00 -10.75
N SER A 287 16.97 -3.69 -9.51
CA SER A 287 16.72 -2.32 -9.06
C SER A 287 18.00 -1.52 -8.98
N VAL A 288 19.10 -2.15 -8.58
CA VAL A 288 20.45 -1.60 -8.53
C VAL A 288 21.40 -2.50 -9.33
N PRO A 289 22.21 -1.96 -10.24
CA PRO A 289 23.18 -2.78 -10.97
C PRO A 289 24.35 -3.18 -10.08
N LYS A 290 25.01 -4.29 -10.38
CA LYS A 290 26.32 -4.63 -9.80
C LYS A 290 27.42 -3.87 -10.52
N PHE A 291 28.07 -2.92 -9.86
CA PHE A 291 29.14 -2.10 -10.45
C PHE A 291 30.28 -1.85 -9.48
N SER A 292 31.49 -1.66 -10.01
CA SER A 292 32.71 -1.39 -9.24
C SER A 292 33.36 -0.05 -9.58
N LEU A 293 32.88 0.63 -10.63
CA LEU A 293 33.29 1.97 -11.04
C LEU A 293 32.09 2.90 -10.99
N CYS A 294 32.26 4.12 -10.49
CA CYS A 294 31.19 5.11 -10.42
C CYS A 294 30.62 5.40 -11.82
N THR A 295 31.47 5.52 -12.83
CA THR A 295 31.08 5.74 -14.23
C THR A 295 30.23 4.61 -14.81
N ASP A 296 30.44 3.36 -14.40
CA ASP A 296 29.62 2.23 -14.86
C ASP A 296 28.21 2.32 -14.28
N GLY A 297 28.09 2.65 -13.00
CA GLY A 297 26.80 2.89 -12.33
C GLY A 297 26.08 4.06 -12.99
N GLU A 298 26.72 5.21 -13.15
CA GLU A 298 26.18 6.40 -13.80
C GLU A 298 25.62 6.07 -15.20
N ASN A 299 26.42 5.38 -16.04
CA ASN A 299 26.02 4.99 -17.38
C ASN A 299 24.81 4.06 -17.38
N TRP A 300 24.75 3.14 -16.42
CA TRP A 300 23.61 2.24 -16.29
C TRP A 300 22.32 3.01 -15.96
N TYR A 301 22.36 3.92 -14.97
CA TYR A 301 21.19 4.73 -14.59
C TYR A 301 20.74 5.64 -15.73
N LYS A 302 21.67 6.26 -16.46
CA LYS A 302 21.36 7.08 -17.66
C LYS A 302 20.69 6.24 -18.75
N LYS A 303 21.24 5.07 -19.06
CA LYS A 303 20.71 4.15 -20.09
C LYS A 303 19.30 3.64 -19.77
N ASN A 304 18.98 3.49 -18.48
CA ASN A 304 17.69 2.97 -18.01
C ASN A 304 16.70 4.07 -17.62
N ASN A 305 16.94 5.33 -18.00
CA ASN A 305 16.11 6.50 -17.70
C ASN A 305 15.86 6.72 -16.18
N ARG A 306 16.78 6.27 -15.34
CA ARG A 306 16.74 6.42 -13.88
C ARG A 306 17.67 7.51 -13.35
N TRP A 307 18.41 8.18 -14.21
CA TRP A 307 19.29 9.29 -13.84
C TRP A 307 18.48 10.56 -13.63
N LYS A 308 18.72 11.22 -12.52
CA LYS A 308 18.21 12.57 -12.22
C LYS A 308 19.38 13.54 -12.16
N ASP A 309 19.16 14.77 -12.60
CA ASP A 309 20.18 15.81 -12.55
C ASP A 309 20.24 16.51 -11.17
N LYS A 310 21.15 17.47 -11.03
CA LYS A 310 21.37 18.21 -9.77
C LYS A 310 20.17 19.04 -9.27
N SER A 311 19.12 19.17 -10.05
CA SER A 311 17.88 19.85 -9.63
C SER A 311 16.94 18.93 -8.84
N TYR A 312 17.16 17.62 -8.91
CA TYR A 312 16.38 16.65 -8.17
C TYR A 312 16.75 16.66 -6.69
N VAL A 313 15.75 16.65 -5.82
CA VAL A 313 15.94 16.53 -4.36
C VAL A 313 15.97 15.04 -4.00
N PRO A 314 17.11 14.49 -3.56
CA PRO A 314 17.21 13.07 -3.25
C PRO A 314 16.31 12.66 -2.09
N LEU A 315 15.76 11.45 -2.19
CA LEU A 315 15.00 10.77 -1.14
C LEU A 315 15.85 9.71 -0.45
N THR A 316 15.45 9.30 0.74
CA THR A 316 16.08 8.18 1.45
C THR A 316 16.08 6.93 0.57
N GLY A 317 17.25 6.30 0.42
CA GLY A 317 17.44 5.13 -0.46
C GLY A 317 17.83 5.48 -1.90
N ASN A 318 17.85 6.74 -2.29
CA ASN A 318 18.43 7.14 -3.56
C ASN A 318 19.96 7.01 -3.53
N ILE A 319 20.54 6.58 -4.64
CA ILE A 319 21.98 6.49 -4.82
C ILE A 319 22.48 7.81 -5.41
N ILE A 320 23.43 8.44 -4.74
CA ILE A 320 23.95 9.75 -5.12
C ILE A 320 25.36 9.58 -5.70
N PHE A 321 25.55 10.15 -6.87
CA PHE A 321 26.86 10.22 -7.54
C PHE A 321 27.44 11.63 -7.39
N PHE A 322 28.71 11.71 -7.05
CA PHE A 322 29.42 12.96 -6.80
C PHE A 322 30.51 13.15 -7.85
N ASP A 323 30.58 14.34 -8.44
CA ASP A 323 31.66 14.87 -9.27
C ASP A 323 32.33 15.99 -8.47
N TRP A 324 33.28 15.64 -7.63
CA TRP A 324 33.97 16.59 -6.75
C TRP A 324 34.95 17.47 -7.50
N GLN A 325 35.50 16.94 -8.61
CA GLN A 325 36.49 17.65 -9.43
C GLN A 325 35.83 18.56 -10.47
N GLN A 326 34.52 18.43 -10.67
CA GLN A 326 33.71 19.19 -11.63
C GLN A 326 34.22 19.05 -13.07
N ASP A 327 34.73 17.87 -13.43
CA ASP A 327 35.27 17.56 -14.75
C ASP A 327 34.26 16.78 -15.63
N GLY A 328 33.07 16.55 -15.15
CA GLY A 328 32.00 15.83 -15.83
C GLY A 328 32.05 14.30 -15.63
N HIS A 329 32.93 13.83 -14.76
CA HIS A 329 33.03 12.42 -14.39
C HIS A 329 32.71 12.20 -12.90
N THR A 330 32.04 11.10 -12.60
CA THR A 330 31.70 10.79 -11.21
C THR A 330 32.89 10.16 -10.47
N ASP A 331 33.26 10.77 -9.34
CA ASP A 331 34.38 10.38 -8.49
C ASP A 331 33.97 9.46 -7.34
N HIS A 332 32.75 9.63 -6.86
CA HIS A 332 32.24 8.95 -5.69
C HIS A 332 30.76 8.62 -5.82
N VAL A 333 30.30 7.62 -5.05
CA VAL A 333 28.91 7.19 -4.97
C VAL A 333 28.57 6.72 -3.56
N GLY A 334 27.38 7.07 -3.10
CA GLY A 334 26.86 6.69 -1.80
C GLY A 334 25.36 6.66 -1.71
#